data_6c9ddd577956061e1700b182d8f959fe
#
_entry.id   6c9ddd577956061e1700b182d8f959fe
#
_cell.length_a   1.000
_cell.length_b   1.000
_cell.length_c   1.000
_cell.angle_alpha   90.00
_cell.angle_beta   90.00
_cell.angle_gamma   90.00
#
_symmetry.space_group_name_H-M   'P 1'
#
loop_
_entity.id
_entity.type
_entity.pdbx_description
1 polymer ?
#
loop_
_entity_poly.entity_id
_entity_poly.type
_entity_poly.pdbx_seq_one_letter_code
_entity_poly.pdbx_strand_id
1 'polypeptide(L)'
;MTIQVAAIIGDPVVQSLSPAMHNAVFHQRKSDWTYVAMEVHEDALAGVLQTLGGKSINAFSITMPHKEKVFEMLSTASNELGEVDESAKAAQSVNTIAISDGRLIGSNTDGDGCCNAIEQAGVGIAGSRVVVVGAGGTARAIVATLERRGASDIAVINRTESRAQDVIAAATNARIGTVDDIAVANILINATSVGMGSQETPVEQARLHSALVVLDAVYYPLETT
;
A
#
# COMPACT_ATOMS: atom_id res chain seq x y z
N MET A 1 -14.25 -28.65 12.06
CA MET A 1 -13.63 -27.31 12.01
C MET A 1 -13.81 -26.79 10.60
N THR A 2 -14.31 -25.59 10.42
CA THR A 2 -14.46 -24.98 9.09
C THR A 2 -13.21 -24.17 8.80
N ILE A 3 -12.51 -24.49 7.71
CA ILE A 3 -11.32 -23.75 7.28
C ILE A 3 -11.77 -22.37 6.83
N GLN A 4 -11.13 -21.34 7.37
CA GLN A 4 -11.28 -19.94 6.94
C GLN A 4 -10.33 -19.67 5.78
N VAL A 5 -10.75 -18.91 4.79
CA VAL A 5 -9.95 -18.61 3.61
C VAL A 5 -9.75 -17.10 3.52
N ALA A 6 -8.49 -16.68 3.40
CA ALA A 6 -8.14 -15.33 2.97
C ALA A 6 -7.50 -15.39 1.58
N ALA A 7 -7.68 -14.35 0.79
CA ALA A 7 -7.12 -14.29 -0.56
C ALA A 7 -6.43 -12.95 -0.84
N ILE A 8 -5.33 -12.96 -1.61
CA ILE A 8 -4.85 -11.76 -2.28
C ILE A 8 -5.40 -11.72 -3.70
N ILE A 9 -5.94 -10.58 -4.10
CA ILE A 9 -6.45 -10.30 -5.43
C ILE A 9 -5.57 -9.27 -6.12
N GLY A 10 -5.16 -9.55 -7.35
CA GLY A 10 -4.37 -8.66 -8.21
C GLY A 10 -4.28 -9.18 -9.63
N ASP A 11 -3.62 -8.40 -10.52
CA ASP A 11 -3.39 -8.77 -11.92
C ASP A 11 -2.10 -8.09 -12.45
N PRO A 12 -0.97 -8.82 -12.56
CA PRO A 12 -0.74 -10.19 -12.08
C PRO A 12 -0.55 -10.29 -10.56
N VAL A 13 -0.75 -11.50 -9.99
CA VAL A 13 -0.59 -11.74 -8.55
C VAL A 13 0.27 -12.97 -8.22
N VAL A 14 0.68 -13.72 -9.25
CA VAL A 14 1.39 -15.01 -9.08
C VAL A 14 2.71 -14.91 -8.31
N GLN A 15 3.39 -13.76 -8.39
CA GLN A 15 4.67 -13.51 -7.70
C GLN A 15 4.52 -13.03 -6.26
N SER A 16 3.29 -12.86 -5.76
CA SER A 16 3.05 -12.37 -4.41
C SER A 16 3.59 -13.33 -3.34
N LEU A 17 4.34 -12.79 -2.38
CA LEU A 17 4.83 -13.54 -1.23
C LEU A 17 3.78 -13.68 -0.12
N SER A 18 2.64 -12.99 -0.21
CA SER A 18 1.59 -13.01 0.82
C SER A 18 1.12 -14.41 1.18
N PRO A 19 0.84 -15.34 0.23
CA PRO A 19 0.45 -16.71 0.59
C PRO A 19 1.51 -17.43 1.41
N ALA A 20 2.79 -17.31 1.04
CA ALA A 20 3.87 -17.97 1.77
C ALA A 20 4.01 -17.43 3.20
N MET A 21 3.97 -16.10 3.35
CA MET A 21 4.09 -15.43 4.65
C MET A 21 2.91 -15.74 5.58
N HIS A 22 1.68 -15.57 5.11
CA HIS A 22 0.49 -15.80 5.94
C HIS A 22 0.32 -17.26 6.30
N ASN A 23 0.48 -18.19 5.36
CA ASN A 23 0.36 -19.62 5.64
C ASN A 23 1.43 -20.13 6.62
N ALA A 24 2.65 -19.59 6.58
CA ALA A 24 3.69 -19.92 7.57
C ALA A 24 3.24 -19.53 9.00
N VAL A 25 2.67 -18.33 9.16
CA VAL A 25 2.14 -17.86 10.45
C VAL A 25 0.91 -18.66 10.88
N PHE A 26 -0.02 -18.95 9.99
CA PHE A 26 -1.20 -19.77 10.28
C PHE A 26 -0.80 -21.16 10.77
N HIS A 27 0.17 -21.79 10.09
CA HIS A 27 0.70 -23.08 10.51
C HIS A 27 1.35 -23.01 11.88
N GLN A 28 2.23 -22.03 12.13
CA GLN A 28 2.88 -21.84 13.43
C GLN A 28 1.89 -21.64 14.57
N ARG A 29 0.81 -20.90 14.32
CA ARG A 29 -0.25 -20.60 15.30
C ARG A 29 -1.31 -21.70 15.40
N LYS A 30 -1.20 -22.78 14.61
CA LYS A 30 -2.20 -23.86 14.50
C LYS A 30 -3.60 -23.29 14.23
N SER A 31 -3.68 -22.32 13.37
CA SER A 31 -4.90 -21.62 12.98
C SER A 31 -5.61 -22.37 11.85
N ASP A 32 -6.95 -22.37 11.86
CA ASP A 32 -7.78 -22.97 10.81
C ASP A 32 -7.93 -22.07 9.58
N TRP A 33 -6.91 -21.23 9.30
CA TRP A 33 -6.88 -20.35 8.15
C TRP A 33 -5.98 -20.87 7.05
N THR A 34 -6.37 -20.56 5.81
CA THR A 34 -5.51 -20.69 4.63
C THR A 34 -5.51 -19.41 3.81
N TYR A 35 -4.41 -19.11 3.15
CA TYR A 35 -4.26 -17.93 2.33
C TYR A 35 -3.89 -18.33 0.91
N VAL A 36 -4.61 -17.78 -0.08
CA VAL A 36 -4.44 -18.10 -1.51
C VAL A 36 -4.20 -16.83 -2.34
N ALA A 37 -3.56 -16.99 -3.50
CA ALA A 37 -3.50 -15.95 -4.51
C ALA A 37 -4.58 -16.20 -5.58
N MET A 38 -5.28 -15.14 -5.98
CA MET A 38 -6.31 -15.16 -7.02
C MET A 38 -6.03 -14.08 -8.04
N GLU A 39 -5.67 -14.46 -9.25
CA GLU A 39 -5.58 -13.52 -10.36
C GLU A 39 -6.99 -13.19 -10.84
N VAL A 40 -7.31 -11.91 -10.82
CA VAL A 40 -8.65 -11.40 -11.12
C VAL A 40 -8.52 -10.17 -12.01
N HIS A 41 -9.03 -10.24 -13.23
CA HIS A 41 -9.11 -9.09 -14.13
C HIS A 41 -10.12 -8.06 -13.63
N GLU A 42 -9.95 -6.81 -14.02
CA GLU A 42 -10.74 -5.69 -13.51
C GLU A 42 -12.25 -5.86 -13.75
N ASP A 43 -12.64 -6.41 -14.88
CA ASP A 43 -14.04 -6.67 -15.23
C ASP A 43 -14.73 -7.73 -14.36
N ALA A 44 -13.96 -8.67 -13.82
CA ALA A 44 -14.44 -9.73 -12.91
C ALA A 44 -14.46 -9.30 -11.43
N LEU A 45 -13.78 -8.22 -11.06
CA LEU A 45 -13.53 -7.83 -9.68
C LEU A 45 -14.82 -7.67 -8.85
N ALA A 46 -15.81 -6.96 -9.38
CA ALA A 46 -17.09 -6.75 -8.70
C ALA A 46 -17.81 -8.07 -8.44
N GLY A 47 -17.87 -8.95 -9.43
CA GLY A 47 -18.50 -10.27 -9.33
C GLY A 47 -17.81 -11.17 -8.30
N VAL A 48 -16.48 -11.12 -8.24
CA VAL A 48 -15.68 -11.88 -7.27
C VAL A 48 -15.99 -11.41 -5.84
N LEU A 49 -15.94 -10.11 -5.57
CA LEU A 49 -16.21 -9.57 -4.24
C LEU A 49 -17.65 -9.86 -3.79
N GLN A 50 -18.65 -9.71 -4.66
CA GLN A 50 -20.06 -9.99 -4.36
C GLN A 50 -20.36 -11.48 -4.15
N THR A 51 -19.70 -12.34 -4.93
CA THR A 51 -20.02 -13.78 -4.95
C THR A 51 -19.26 -14.54 -3.88
N LEU A 52 -17.98 -14.24 -3.68
CA LEU A 52 -17.09 -14.99 -2.78
C LEU A 52 -16.95 -14.34 -1.41
N GLY A 53 -17.15 -13.02 -1.32
CA GLY A 53 -17.04 -12.30 -0.06
C GLY A 53 -18.04 -12.76 0.98
N GLY A 54 -17.57 -13.20 2.14
CA GLY A 54 -18.38 -13.70 3.24
C GLY A 54 -19.03 -15.07 3.05
N LYS A 55 -18.87 -15.68 1.87
CA LYS A 55 -19.41 -17.03 1.58
C LYS A 55 -18.30 -18.08 1.55
N SER A 56 -17.29 -17.84 0.72
CA SER A 56 -16.16 -18.76 0.53
C SER A 56 -14.82 -18.14 0.92
N ILE A 57 -14.73 -16.80 0.89
CA ILE A 57 -13.56 -16.03 1.28
C ILE A 57 -13.95 -15.14 2.46
N ASN A 58 -13.16 -15.16 3.52
CA ASN A 58 -13.42 -14.47 4.77
C ASN A 58 -12.67 -13.15 4.91
N ALA A 59 -11.62 -12.95 4.10
CA ALA A 59 -10.86 -11.70 4.03
C ALA A 59 -10.14 -11.60 2.68
N PHE A 60 -9.87 -10.36 2.24
CA PHE A 60 -9.08 -10.12 1.04
C PHE A 60 -7.94 -9.14 1.32
N SER A 61 -6.79 -9.41 0.72
CA SER A 61 -5.81 -8.38 0.41
C SER A 61 -5.97 -7.97 -1.05
N ILE A 62 -5.92 -6.68 -1.30
CA ILE A 62 -6.06 -6.12 -2.64
C ILE A 62 -4.70 -5.52 -3.05
N THR A 63 -4.19 -5.94 -4.20
CA THR A 63 -2.96 -5.38 -4.76
C THR A 63 -3.20 -4.77 -6.14
N MET A 64 -2.14 -4.36 -6.81
CA MET A 64 -2.19 -3.77 -8.14
C MET A 64 -2.99 -4.64 -9.14
N PRO A 65 -3.81 -4.03 -10.01
CA PRO A 65 -4.12 -2.60 -10.12
C PRO A 65 -5.38 -2.17 -9.34
N HIS A 66 -5.97 -3.00 -8.51
CA HIS A 66 -7.35 -2.95 -8.05
C HIS A 66 -7.63 -2.03 -6.84
N LYS A 67 -6.61 -1.54 -6.13
CA LYS A 67 -6.79 -0.83 -4.85
C LYS A 67 -7.71 0.39 -4.94
N GLU A 68 -7.51 1.23 -5.97
CA GLU A 68 -8.33 2.43 -6.19
C GLU A 68 -9.75 2.06 -6.65
N LYS A 69 -9.86 1.05 -7.51
CA LYS A 69 -11.16 0.57 -7.99
C LYS A 69 -12.03 0.00 -6.88
N VAL A 70 -11.45 -0.77 -5.98
CA VAL A 70 -12.16 -1.30 -4.80
C VAL A 70 -12.59 -0.15 -3.87
N PHE A 71 -11.77 0.88 -3.71
CA PHE A 71 -12.15 2.07 -2.96
C PHE A 71 -13.38 2.75 -3.59
N GLU A 72 -13.38 3.01 -4.90
CA GLU A 72 -14.53 3.57 -5.61
C GLU A 72 -15.79 2.73 -5.39
N MET A 73 -15.66 1.41 -5.53
CA MET A 73 -16.77 0.47 -5.36
C MET A 73 -17.38 0.51 -3.95
N LEU A 74 -16.56 0.61 -2.90
CA LEU A 74 -17.02 0.58 -1.51
C LEU A 74 -17.39 1.97 -0.96
N SER A 75 -16.97 3.06 -1.59
CA SER A 75 -17.19 4.43 -1.12
C SER A 75 -18.55 5.02 -1.50
N THR A 76 -19.32 4.37 -2.39
CA THR A 76 -20.61 4.88 -2.82
C THR A 76 -21.65 4.78 -1.69
N ALA A 77 -22.33 5.89 -1.37
CA ALA A 77 -23.27 5.99 -0.23
C ALA A 77 -24.46 5.03 -0.29
N SER A 78 -24.80 4.51 -1.47
CA SER A 78 -25.88 3.53 -1.67
C SER A 78 -25.39 2.08 -1.74
N ASN A 79 -24.15 1.83 -1.30
CA ASN A 79 -23.52 0.54 -1.53
C ASN A 79 -23.93 -0.50 -0.47
N GLU A 80 -24.74 -1.46 -0.91
CA GLU A 80 -25.09 -2.61 -0.07
C GLU A 80 -23.92 -3.59 0.13
N LEU A 81 -22.87 -3.50 -0.71
CA LEU A 81 -21.71 -4.39 -0.68
C LEU A 81 -20.85 -4.18 0.57
N GLY A 82 -20.64 -2.92 0.99
CA GLY A 82 -19.79 -2.62 2.12
C GLY A 82 -19.52 -1.13 2.33
N GLU A 83 -18.44 -0.84 3.04
CA GLU A 83 -18.01 0.51 3.39
C GLU A 83 -16.48 0.59 3.49
N VAL A 84 -15.94 1.79 3.58
CA VAL A 84 -14.51 2.05 3.78
C VAL A 84 -14.28 2.78 5.09
N ASP A 85 -13.20 2.42 5.78
CA ASP A 85 -12.76 3.09 7.00
C ASP A 85 -11.97 4.38 6.71
N GLU A 86 -11.57 5.09 7.76
CA GLU A 86 -10.84 6.36 7.65
C GLU A 86 -9.46 6.19 6.99
N SER A 87 -8.80 5.04 7.14
CA SER A 87 -7.51 4.76 6.51
C SER A 87 -7.63 4.66 4.99
N ALA A 88 -8.65 3.95 4.52
CA ALA A 88 -8.96 3.83 3.10
C ALA A 88 -9.43 5.16 2.49
N LYS A 89 -10.21 5.98 3.25
CA LYS A 89 -10.63 7.32 2.82
C LYS A 89 -9.43 8.24 2.63
N ALA A 90 -8.51 8.27 3.59
CA ALA A 90 -7.29 9.09 3.49
C ALA A 90 -6.40 8.66 2.32
N ALA A 91 -6.27 7.36 2.12
CA ALA A 91 -5.49 6.78 1.02
C ALA A 91 -6.19 6.84 -0.35
N GLN A 92 -7.54 7.02 -0.39
CA GLN A 92 -8.39 6.80 -1.56
C GLN A 92 -8.08 5.47 -2.27
N SER A 93 -7.79 4.45 -1.47
CA SER A 93 -7.45 3.11 -1.95
C SER A 93 -7.68 2.09 -0.83
N VAL A 94 -8.05 0.86 -1.21
CA VAL A 94 -8.25 -0.27 -0.30
C VAL A 94 -7.20 -1.32 -0.61
N ASN A 95 -6.43 -1.75 0.39
CA ASN A 95 -5.53 -2.89 0.29
C ASN A 95 -5.98 -4.10 1.11
N THR A 96 -6.94 -3.92 2.02
CA THR A 96 -7.43 -4.96 2.92
C THR A 96 -8.94 -4.89 3.01
N ILE A 97 -9.61 -6.03 2.92
CA ILE A 97 -11.05 -6.17 3.16
C ILE A 97 -11.27 -7.19 4.27
N ALA A 98 -11.87 -6.76 5.35
CA ALA A 98 -12.48 -7.61 6.35
C ALA A 98 -13.96 -7.80 6.05
N ILE A 99 -14.53 -8.92 6.51
CA ILE A 99 -15.95 -9.20 6.33
C ILE A 99 -16.61 -9.25 7.71
N SER A 100 -17.59 -8.40 7.95
CA SER A 100 -18.37 -8.34 9.18
C SER A 100 -19.85 -8.31 8.84
N ASP A 101 -20.62 -9.22 9.42
CA ASP A 101 -22.07 -9.36 9.22
C ASP A 101 -22.48 -9.40 7.73
N GLY A 102 -21.65 -10.06 6.91
CA GLY A 102 -21.86 -10.22 5.48
C GLY A 102 -21.54 -8.98 4.63
N ARG A 103 -21.03 -7.90 5.25
CA ARG A 103 -20.60 -6.66 4.57
C ARG A 103 -19.08 -6.59 4.48
N LEU A 104 -18.59 -6.01 3.41
CA LEU A 104 -17.17 -5.76 3.19
C LEU A 104 -16.75 -4.46 3.87
N ILE A 105 -15.69 -4.50 4.67
CA ILE A 105 -15.09 -3.32 5.29
C ILE A 105 -13.70 -3.15 4.69
N GLY A 106 -13.56 -2.13 3.85
CA GLY A 106 -12.30 -1.78 3.19
C GLY A 106 -11.43 -0.87 4.05
N SER A 107 -10.15 -1.23 4.17
CA SER A 107 -9.13 -0.45 4.89
C SER A 107 -7.86 -0.36 4.06
N ASN A 108 -6.94 0.54 4.49
CA ASN A 108 -5.61 0.63 3.92
C ASN A 108 -4.52 0.61 4.98
N THR A 109 -3.66 -0.39 4.94
CA THR A 109 -2.58 -0.64 5.89
C THR A 109 -1.19 -0.30 5.33
N ASP A 110 -1.07 0.13 4.06
CA ASP A 110 0.22 0.40 3.41
C ASP A 110 1.01 1.49 4.15
N GLY A 111 0.32 2.58 4.51
CA GLY A 111 0.95 3.71 5.18
C GLY A 111 1.49 3.34 6.57
N ASP A 112 0.67 2.69 7.39
CA ASP A 112 1.10 2.24 8.72
C ASP A 112 2.19 1.17 8.63
N GLY A 113 2.09 0.25 7.67
CA GLY A 113 3.13 -0.76 7.42
C GLY A 113 4.48 -0.12 7.08
N CYS A 114 4.49 0.86 6.19
CA CYS A 114 5.68 1.61 5.80
C CYS A 114 6.27 2.36 7.00
N CYS A 115 5.46 3.16 7.70
CA CYS A 115 5.92 3.94 8.85
C CYS A 115 6.44 3.04 9.99
N ASN A 116 5.75 1.95 10.28
CA ASN A 116 6.18 0.99 11.29
C ASN A 116 7.53 0.34 10.93
N ALA A 117 7.77 0.02 9.66
CA ALA A 117 9.04 -0.54 9.22
C ALA A 117 10.20 0.45 9.43
N ILE A 118 10.00 1.74 9.14
CA ILE A 118 10.97 2.81 9.38
C ILE A 118 11.27 2.95 10.87
N GLU A 119 10.23 3.00 11.71
CA GLU A 119 10.37 3.16 13.17
C GLU A 119 11.01 1.92 13.82
N GLN A 120 10.71 0.70 13.35
CA GLN A 120 11.36 -0.53 13.79
C GLN A 120 12.86 -0.59 13.44
N ALA A 121 13.26 0.09 12.36
CA ALA A 121 14.68 0.28 12.02
C ALA A 121 15.37 1.35 12.91
N GLY A 122 14.66 1.92 13.88
CA GLY A 122 15.21 2.91 14.82
C GLY A 122 15.18 4.35 14.30
N VAL A 123 14.41 4.63 13.24
CA VAL A 123 14.34 5.96 12.61
C VAL A 123 13.04 6.67 12.99
N GLY A 124 13.14 7.84 13.62
CA GLY A 124 11.99 8.65 13.98
C GLY A 124 11.38 9.38 12.78
N ILE A 125 10.06 9.32 12.66
CA ILE A 125 9.31 10.05 11.62
C ILE A 125 8.99 11.47 12.08
N ALA A 126 8.65 11.66 13.34
CA ALA A 126 8.29 12.97 13.89
C ALA A 126 9.43 13.99 13.67
N GLY A 127 9.11 15.13 13.05
CA GLY A 127 10.05 16.20 12.71
C GLY A 127 10.95 15.89 11.51
N SER A 128 10.87 14.71 10.89
CA SER A 128 11.68 14.36 9.72
C SER A 128 11.20 15.05 8.44
N ARG A 129 12.13 15.24 7.51
CA ARG A 129 11.84 15.61 6.11
C ARG A 129 11.87 14.34 5.27
N VAL A 130 10.78 14.08 4.57
CA VAL A 130 10.58 12.83 3.83
C VAL A 130 10.39 13.12 2.35
N VAL A 131 11.09 12.39 1.50
CA VAL A 131 10.84 12.36 0.06
C VAL A 131 10.12 11.07 -0.28
N VAL A 132 8.97 11.17 -0.95
CA VAL A 132 8.20 10.03 -1.46
C VAL A 132 8.24 10.06 -2.97
N VAL A 133 8.75 8.99 -3.58
CA VAL A 133 8.75 8.80 -5.04
C VAL A 133 7.59 7.91 -5.42
N GLY A 134 6.70 8.42 -6.25
CA GLY A 134 5.48 7.73 -6.69
C GLY A 134 4.21 8.50 -6.37
N ALA A 135 3.13 8.19 -7.08
CA ALA A 135 1.83 8.82 -6.94
C ALA A 135 0.66 7.84 -7.20
N GLY A 136 0.76 6.64 -6.66
CA GLY A 136 -0.35 5.68 -6.62
C GLY A 136 -0.99 5.61 -5.23
N GLY A 137 -1.95 4.71 -5.04
CA GLY A 137 -2.66 4.51 -3.77
C GLY A 137 -1.71 4.24 -2.59
N THR A 138 -0.63 3.49 -2.79
CA THR A 138 0.40 3.26 -1.76
C THR A 138 1.11 4.56 -1.37
N ALA A 139 1.51 5.40 -2.33
CA ALA A 139 2.14 6.70 -2.05
C ALA A 139 1.19 7.61 -1.26
N ARG A 140 -0.08 7.67 -1.64
CA ARG A 140 -1.11 8.47 -0.94
C ARG A 140 -1.31 7.98 0.50
N ALA A 141 -1.40 6.67 0.73
CA ALA A 141 -1.50 6.08 2.06
C ALA A 141 -0.29 6.44 2.95
N ILE A 142 0.92 6.37 2.37
CA ILE A 142 2.16 6.74 3.04
C ILE A 142 2.16 8.21 3.41
N VAL A 143 1.82 9.12 2.48
CA VAL A 143 1.80 10.58 2.71
C VAL A 143 0.83 10.94 3.82
N ALA A 144 -0.41 10.42 3.79
CA ALA A 144 -1.40 10.64 4.85
C ALA A 144 -0.91 10.14 6.23
N THR A 145 -0.20 9.01 6.25
CA THR A 145 0.31 8.45 7.50
C THR A 145 1.52 9.20 8.01
N LEU A 146 2.42 9.66 7.15
CA LEU A 146 3.58 10.48 7.52
C LEU A 146 3.16 11.79 8.20
N GLU A 147 2.11 12.47 7.69
CA GLU A 147 1.55 13.65 8.38
C GLU A 147 1.06 13.27 9.78
N ARG A 148 0.25 12.23 9.90
CA ARG A 148 -0.28 11.75 11.17
C ARG A 148 0.81 11.37 12.17
N ARG A 149 1.98 10.87 11.69
CA ARG A 149 3.17 10.53 12.48
C ARG A 149 4.07 11.74 12.74
N GLY A 150 3.71 12.94 12.26
CA GLY A 150 4.39 14.19 12.57
C GLY A 150 5.64 14.49 11.73
N ALA A 151 5.76 13.96 10.51
CA ALA A 151 6.77 14.42 9.57
C ALA A 151 6.65 15.94 9.38
N SER A 152 7.76 16.67 9.28
CA SER A 152 7.77 18.13 9.19
C SER A 152 7.57 18.66 7.77
N ASP A 153 8.01 17.92 6.76
CA ASP A 153 7.91 18.26 5.33
C ASP A 153 7.85 16.97 4.53
N ILE A 154 6.93 16.88 3.59
CA ILE A 154 6.74 15.69 2.73
C ILE A 154 6.81 16.16 1.26
N ALA A 155 7.92 15.87 0.60
CA ALA A 155 8.12 16.18 -0.81
C ALA A 155 7.74 14.96 -1.67
N VAL A 156 6.74 15.12 -2.55
CA VAL A 156 6.28 14.04 -3.43
C VAL A 156 6.84 14.25 -4.83
N ILE A 157 7.55 13.26 -5.33
CA ILE A 157 8.15 13.24 -6.67
C ILE A 157 7.41 12.23 -7.53
N ASN A 158 6.91 12.67 -8.69
CA ASN A 158 6.32 11.76 -9.66
C ASN A 158 6.51 12.27 -11.08
N ARG A 159 6.67 11.37 -12.04
CA ARG A 159 6.81 11.70 -13.47
C ARG A 159 5.65 12.51 -14.01
N THR A 160 4.43 12.21 -13.56
CA THR A 160 3.20 12.91 -13.93
C THR A 160 2.82 13.83 -12.78
N GLU A 161 3.00 15.14 -12.96
CA GLU A 161 2.78 16.15 -11.91
C GLU A 161 1.33 16.17 -11.41
N SER A 162 0.34 16.01 -12.30
CA SER A 162 -1.07 15.99 -11.90
C SER A 162 -1.36 14.86 -10.89
N ARG A 163 -0.75 13.67 -11.04
CA ARG A 163 -0.89 12.60 -10.06
C ARG A 163 -0.22 12.93 -8.73
N ALA A 164 0.94 13.61 -8.75
CA ALA A 164 1.57 14.06 -7.52
C ALA A 164 0.69 15.09 -6.80
N GLN A 165 0.00 15.98 -7.56
CA GLN A 165 -0.97 16.93 -7.02
C GLN A 165 -2.10 16.22 -6.27
N ASP A 166 -2.61 15.11 -6.79
CA ASP A 166 -3.63 14.30 -6.12
C ASP A 166 -3.12 13.68 -4.82
N VAL A 167 -1.84 13.27 -4.77
CA VAL A 167 -1.23 12.66 -3.58
C VAL A 167 -0.97 13.69 -2.49
N ILE A 168 -0.45 14.88 -2.82
CA ILE A 168 -0.18 15.91 -1.80
C ILE A 168 -1.46 16.43 -1.13
N ALA A 169 -2.62 16.29 -1.77
CA ALA A 169 -3.90 16.60 -1.15
C ALA A 169 -4.24 15.71 0.08
N ALA A 170 -3.50 14.62 0.30
CA ALA A 170 -3.69 13.73 1.45
C ALA A 170 -3.05 14.26 2.75
N ALA A 171 -2.23 15.34 2.69
CA ALA A 171 -1.56 15.89 3.86
C ALA A 171 -1.33 17.41 3.69
N THR A 172 -1.47 18.18 4.79
CA THR A 172 -1.35 19.65 4.76
C THR A 172 0.10 20.13 4.64
N ASN A 173 1.05 19.29 5.07
CA ASN A 173 2.49 19.52 5.01
C ASN A 173 3.18 18.80 3.84
N ALA A 174 2.39 18.30 2.87
CA ALA A 174 2.89 17.72 1.64
C ALA A 174 2.95 18.76 0.50
N ARG A 175 3.95 18.59 -0.35
CA ARG A 175 4.17 19.47 -1.52
C ARG A 175 4.75 18.68 -2.69
N ILE A 176 4.64 19.25 -3.88
CA ILE A 176 5.40 18.76 -5.03
C ILE A 176 6.89 18.91 -4.72
N GLY A 177 7.62 17.84 -4.90
CA GLY A 177 9.07 17.77 -4.71
C GLY A 177 9.84 17.63 -6.00
N THR A 178 11.15 17.81 -5.89
CA THR A 178 12.13 17.56 -6.94
C THR A 178 13.21 16.64 -6.41
N VAL A 179 14.03 16.09 -7.29
CA VAL A 179 15.18 15.25 -6.89
C VAL A 179 16.19 16.00 -6.00
N ASP A 180 16.20 17.33 -6.02
CA ASP A 180 17.08 18.12 -5.16
C ASP A 180 16.64 18.11 -3.69
N ASP A 181 15.38 17.81 -3.40
CA ASP A 181 14.86 17.66 -2.03
C ASP A 181 15.55 16.49 -1.29
N ILE A 182 16.08 15.50 -2.03
CA ILE A 182 16.79 14.35 -1.44
C ILE A 182 18.03 14.80 -0.67
N ALA A 183 18.71 15.86 -1.11
CA ALA A 183 19.95 16.36 -0.48
C ALA A 183 19.74 16.77 0.99
N VAL A 184 18.52 17.10 1.38
CA VAL A 184 18.19 17.56 2.74
C VAL A 184 17.18 16.66 3.45
N ALA A 185 16.77 15.57 2.82
CA ALA A 185 15.83 14.62 3.37
C ALA A 185 16.48 13.75 4.47
N ASN A 186 15.68 13.32 5.42
CA ASN A 186 16.06 12.30 6.40
C ASN A 186 15.67 10.90 5.90
N ILE A 187 14.55 10.82 5.16
CA ILE A 187 13.96 9.56 4.70
C ILE A 187 13.58 9.71 3.22
N LEU A 188 13.93 8.70 2.41
CA LEU A 188 13.50 8.53 1.03
C LEU A 188 12.67 7.25 0.92
N ILE A 189 11.50 7.34 0.33
CA ILE A 189 10.60 6.19 0.16
C ILE A 189 10.31 6.00 -1.33
N ASN A 190 10.68 4.83 -1.88
CA ASN A 190 10.23 4.41 -3.19
C ASN A 190 8.86 3.73 -3.08
N ALA A 191 7.81 4.42 -3.48
CA ALA A 191 6.45 3.91 -3.56
C ALA A 191 6.00 3.65 -5.01
N THR A 192 6.96 3.43 -5.92
CA THR A 192 6.75 3.06 -7.32
C THR A 192 7.00 1.57 -7.53
N SER A 193 6.73 1.07 -8.74
CA SER A 193 7.17 -0.25 -9.20
C SER A 193 8.54 -0.23 -9.88
N VAL A 194 9.24 0.90 -9.93
CA VAL A 194 10.58 1.00 -10.52
C VAL A 194 11.55 0.18 -9.70
N GLY A 195 12.31 -0.68 -10.36
CA GLY A 195 13.18 -1.69 -9.73
C GLY A 195 12.54 -3.09 -9.65
N MET A 196 11.22 -3.21 -9.81
CA MET A 196 10.55 -4.51 -9.83
C MET A 196 10.85 -5.26 -11.13
N GLY A 197 11.70 -6.28 -11.04
CA GLY A 197 12.10 -7.11 -12.19
C GLY A 197 12.91 -6.35 -13.26
N SER A 198 13.50 -5.19 -12.93
CA SER A 198 14.33 -4.38 -13.82
C SER A 198 15.58 -3.85 -13.09
N GLN A 199 16.53 -3.30 -13.86
CA GLN A 199 17.73 -2.62 -13.34
C GLN A 199 17.51 -1.10 -13.23
N GLU A 200 16.30 -0.63 -13.43
CA GLU A 200 15.98 0.79 -13.31
C GLU A 200 15.92 1.20 -11.84
N THR A 201 16.34 2.43 -11.56
CA THR A 201 16.28 3.04 -10.23
C THR A 201 15.34 4.23 -10.23
N PRO A 202 14.55 4.44 -9.15
CA PRO A 202 13.64 5.58 -9.08
C PRO A 202 14.37 6.92 -8.94
N VAL A 203 15.62 6.89 -8.45
CA VAL A 203 16.50 8.06 -8.28
C VAL A 203 17.94 7.67 -8.61
N GLU A 204 18.75 8.62 -9.05
CA GLU A 204 20.16 8.40 -9.33
C GLU A 204 20.95 8.16 -8.04
N GLN A 205 21.85 7.19 -8.04
CA GLN A 205 22.72 6.85 -6.89
C GLN A 205 23.49 8.08 -6.36
N ALA A 206 23.93 8.98 -7.24
CA ALA A 206 24.67 10.19 -6.87
C ALA A 206 23.86 11.17 -6.00
N ARG A 207 22.53 11.01 -5.90
CA ARG A 207 21.66 11.80 -5.04
C ARG A 207 21.56 11.29 -3.61
N LEU A 208 21.99 10.04 -3.37
CA LEU A 208 21.96 9.43 -2.04
C LEU A 208 23.13 9.91 -1.19
N HIS A 209 22.87 10.15 0.08
CA HIS A 209 23.91 10.53 1.06
C HIS A 209 23.90 9.60 2.27
N SER A 210 25.00 9.55 3.02
CA SER A 210 25.23 8.56 4.07
C SER A 210 24.27 8.66 5.29
N ALA A 211 23.61 9.78 5.46
CA ALA A 211 22.63 9.99 6.56
C ALA A 211 21.19 9.74 6.11
N LEU A 212 20.95 9.43 4.83
CA LEU A 212 19.64 9.19 4.28
C LEU A 212 19.20 7.76 4.60
N VAL A 213 18.02 7.62 5.17
CA VAL A 213 17.36 6.32 5.33
C VAL A 213 16.49 6.06 4.11
N VAL A 214 16.67 4.91 3.47
CA VAL A 214 15.91 4.54 2.28
C VAL A 214 14.99 3.36 2.59
N LEU A 215 13.71 3.50 2.28
CA LEU A 215 12.75 2.40 2.25
C LEU A 215 12.30 2.18 0.81
N ASP A 216 12.47 0.98 0.31
CA ASP A 216 11.96 0.56 -0.99
C ASP A 216 10.75 -0.36 -0.80
N ALA A 217 9.60 0.01 -1.39
CA ALA A 217 8.42 -0.85 -1.37
C ALA A 217 8.55 -2.04 -2.36
N VAL A 218 9.52 -2.02 -3.25
CA VAL A 218 9.87 -3.15 -4.11
C VAL A 218 10.67 -4.17 -3.29
N TYR A 219 10.19 -5.39 -3.23
CA TYR A 219 10.82 -6.51 -2.51
C TYR A 219 11.20 -7.69 -3.43
N TYR A 220 11.00 -7.53 -4.73
CA TYR A 220 11.41 -8.50 -5.73
C TYR A 220 12.06 -7.80 -6.93
N PRO A 221 13.37 -8.00 -7.15
CA PRO A 221 14.31 -8.80 -6.34
C PRO A 221 14.48 -8.24 -4.92
N LEU A 222 15.05 -9.03 -4.01
CA LEU A 222 15.32 -8.61 -2.62
C LEU A 222 16.32 -7.46 -2.54
N GLU A 223 17.24 -7.39 -3.48
CA GLU A 223 18.20 -6.29 -3.64
C GLU A 223 17.86 -5.57 -4.95
N THR A 224 17.35 -4.36 -4.84
CA THR A 224 17.18 -3.42 -5.96
C THR A 224 18.50 -2.72 -6.25
N THR A 225 18.67 -2.22 -7.49
CA THR A 225 19.94 -1.61 -7.94
C THR A 225 20.18 -0.26 -7.28
#